data_33f7d998fd584ba26fd62dc706c61607
#
_entry.id   33f7d998fd584ba26fd62dc706c61607
#
_cell.length_a   1.000
_cell.length_b   1.000
_cell.length_c   1.000
_cell.angle_alpha   90.00
_cell.angle_beta   90.00
_cell.angle_gamma   90.00
#
_symmetry.space_group_name_H-M   'P 1'
#
loop_
_entity.id
_entity.type
_entity.pdbx_description
1 polymer ?
#
loop_
_entity_poly.entity_id
_entity_poly.type
_entity_poly.pdbx_seq_one_letter_code
_entity_poly.pdbx_strand_id
1 'polypeptide(L)'
;MPFVIYLLALCITAQGTSEFMLSGVLPSIAHSLGLQLATAGTLVSAFAIGLIIGAPLMSMTTLKLPRKTALIGFQLVFIAAHVGAALVPSFGFLLLMRLLSAVAYAGFWSLALVAAVSLVDADKQGRAVSVVISGLSVATIVGVPGGTLLAQHAGWQTAFWAVAAMTALTAVAVLIALPGSRGTATAPPRLATELRSLKQPRLWVAYCTATLTMAANFAIFSYLGAILEDVTGLSTGLVPLVLVLFGVGAFIGLTIGGRVADRAPFALLLVGMGGFAVVAVALAMAAHVAWATIVLVVLMGATIFGVTPAVNARVFSILGDTNTLGGAVTVAAFNVGIAVAPLVSGLVIGTRLGLAGTAWIGAAFAVAHMGSVLLDRHLTRRHEAGTAALTAASEPAACSAT
;
A
#
# COMPACT_ATOMS: atom_id res chain seq x y z
N MET A 1 26.35 -0.85 -2.41
CA MET A 1 25.26 0.09 -2.06
C MET A 1 25.73 1.00 -0.94
N PRO A 2 25.55 2.33 -1.02
CA PRO A 2 25.81 3.23 0.10
C PRO A 2 24.95 2.89 1.32
N PHE A 3 25.52 3.02 2.52
CA PHE A 3 24.81 2.73 3.79
C PHE A 3 23.51 3.53 3.96
N VAL A 4 23.49 4.75 3.44
CA VAL A 4 22.31 5.64 3.48
C VAL A 4 21.07 5.01 2.87
N ILE A 5 21.18 4.14 1.84
CA ILE A 5 20.04 3.47 1.21
C ILE A 5 19.36 2.49 2.18
N TYR A 6 20.16 1.73 2.94
CA TYR A 6 19.64 0.84 4.00
C TYR A 6 19.00 1.64 5.14
N LEU A 7 19.55 2.82 5.42
CA LEU A 7 18.98 3.72 6.41
C LEU A 7 17.62 4.28 5.95
N LEU A 8 17.49 4.65 4.68
CA LEU A 8 16.18 5.05 4.09
C LEU A 8 15.17 3.89 4.14
N ALA A 9 15.61 2.65 3.90
CA ALA A 9 14.77 1.46 4.07
C ALA A 9 14.28 1.32 5.51
N LEU A 10 15.14 1.55 6.49
CA LEU A 10 14.78 1.51 7.91
C LEU A 10 13.79 2.62 8.29
N CYS A 11 13.92 3.82 7.70
CA CYS A 11 12.93 4.88 7.85
C CYS A 11 11.56 4.45 7.31
N ILE A 12 11.54 3.82 6.14
CA ILE A 12 10.31 3.28 5.55
C ILE A 12 9.74 2.16 6.43
N THR A 13 10.58 1.32 7.03
CA THR A 13 10.13 0.31 8.01
C THR A 13 9.42 0.96 9.19
N ALA A 14 10.01 1.99 9.80
CA ALA A 14 9.43 2.67 10.95
C ALA A 14 8.08 3.33 10.61
N GLN A 15 8.02 4.06 9.50
CA GLN A 15 6.81 4.77 9.07
C GLN A 15 5.75 3.82 8.51
N GLY A 16 6.14 2.81 7.73
CA GLY A 16 5.25 1.78 7.21
C GLY A 16 4.65 0.90 8.31
N THR A 17 5.36 0.70 9.43
CA THR A 17 4.78 0.05 10.61
C THR A 17 3.52 0.78 11.08
N SER A 18 3.53 2.12 11.10
CA SER A 18 2.35 2.91 11.45
C SER A 18 1.18 2.69 10.50
N GLU A 19 1.44 2.50 9.21
CA GLU A 19 0.41 2.26 8.20
C GLU A 19 -0.36 0.96 8.49
N PHE A 20 0.37 -0.12 8.74
CA PHE A 20 -0.22 -1.47 8.83
C PHE A 20 -0.54 -1.93 10.25
N MET A 21 0.09 -1.38 11.30
CA MET A 21 -0.09 -1.86 12.68
C MET A 21 -1.52 -1.77 13.19
N LEU A 22 -2.33 -0.86 12.62
CA LEU A 22 -3.70 -0.68 13.07
C LEU A 22 -4.55 -1.94 12.97
N SER A 23 -4.28 -2.83 12.00
CA SER A 23 -5.00 -4.10 11.88
C SER A 23 -4.95 -4.97 13.15
N GLY A 24 -3.87 -4.87 13.91
CA GLY A 24 -3.71 -5.60 15.18
C GLY A 24 -4.02 -4.75 16.42
N VAL A 25 -3.94 -3.41 16.31
CA VAL A 25 -4.12 -2.48 17.46
C VAL A 25 -5.56 -1.95 17.55
N LEU A 26 -6.32 -2.05 16.46
CA LEU A 26 -7.67 -1.47 16.34
C LEU A 26 -8.64 -1.91 17.44
N PRO A 27 -8.72 -3.21 17.83
CA PRO A 27 -9.58 -3.64 18.93
C PRO A 27 -9.25 -2.94 20.25
N SER A 28 -7.97 -2.80 20.58
CA SER A 28 -7.50 -2.13 21.80
C SER A 28 -7.87 -0.64 21.82
N ILE A 29 -7.76 0.06 20.67
CA ILE A 29 -8.21 1.45 20.54
C ILE A 29 -9.72 1.56 20.72
N ALA A 30 -10.50 0.72 20.04
CA ALA A 30 -11.95 0.73 20.12
C ALA A 30 -12.43 0.52 21.57
N HIS A 31 -11.88 -0.48 22.24
CA HIS A 31 -12.20 -0.78 23.63
C HIS A 31 -11.84 0.38 24.58
N SER A 32 -10.62 0.92 24.47
CA SER A 32 -10.14 1.96 25.40
C SER A 32 -10.87 3.30 25.25
N LEU A 33 -11.35 3.62 24.04
CA LEU A 33 -12.08 4.86 23.76
C LEU A 33 -13.60 4.66 23.77
N GLY A 34 -14.11 3.47 24.08
CA GLY A 34 -15.54 3.17 24.10
C GLY A 34 -16.22 3.31 22.74
N LEU A 35 -15.50 2.99 21.65
CA LEU A 35 -15.95 3.15 20.28
C LEU A 35 -16.43 1.83 19.69
N GLN A 36 -17.34 1.94 18.72
CA GLN A 36 -17.62 0.81 17.84
C GLN A 36 -16.39 0.52 16.96
N LEU A 37 -16.11 -0.75 16.69
CA LEU A 37 -14.97 -1.16 15.88
C LEU A 37 -15.01 -0.54 14.47
N ALA A 38 -16.19 -0.41 13.87
CA ALA A 38 -16.39 0.27 12.61
C ALA A 38 -15.92 1.73 12.63
N THR A 39 -16.21 2.45 13.72
CA THR A 39 -15.73 3.82 13.91
C THR A 39 -14.22 3.86 14.04
N ALA A 40 -13.61 2.96 14.82
CA ALA A 40 -12.17 2.87 14.94
C ALA A 40 -11.50 2.56 13.57
N GLY A 41 -12.14 1.75 12.72
CA GLY A 41 -11.68 1.45 11.35
C GLY A 41 -11.46 2.67 10.47
N THR A 42 -12.17 3.78 10.74
CA THR A 42 -11.97 5.04 9.99
C THR A 42 -10.58 5.65 10.19
N LEU A 43 -9.82 5.23 11.22
CA LEU A 43 -8.42 5.62 11.41
C LEU A 43 -7.51 5.10 10.29
N VAL A 44 -7.82 3.94 9.71
CA VAL A 44 -7.12 3.39 8.55
C VAL A 44 -7.44 4.24 7.33
N SER A 45 -8.72 4.55 7.12
CA SER A 45 -9.18 5.40 6.02
C SER A 45 -8.58 6.81 6.08
N ALA A 46 -8.50 7.41 7.27
CA ALA A 46 -7.91 8.73 7.48
C ALA A 46 -6.42 8.77 7.07
N PHE A 47 -5.67 7.72 7.39
CA PHE A 47 -4.27 7.61 6.98
C PHE A 47 -4.14 7.49 5.46
N ALA A 48 -4.93 6.64 4.82
CA ALA A 48 -4.93 6.49 3.37
C ALA A 48 -5.34 7.79 2.64
N ILE A 49 -6.34 8.52 3.14
CA ILE A 49 -6.71 9.85 2.63
C ILE A 49 -5.53 10.83 2.76
N GLY A 50 -4.84 10.79 3.90
CA GLY A 50 -3.63 11.60 4.10
C GLY A 50 -2.53 11.30 3.09
N LEU A 51 -2.32 10.03 2.71
CA LEU A 51 -1.38 9.64 1.66
C LEU A 51 -1.79 10.15 0.28
N ILE A 52 -3.09 10.07 -0.07
CA ILE A 52 -3.61 10.56 -1.35
C ILE A 52 -3.37 12.07 -1.49
N ILE A 53 -3.67 12.83 -0.44
CA ILE A 53 -3.51 14.30 -0.44
C ILE A 53 -2.04 14.69 -0.30
N GLY A 54 -1.31 13.96 0.54
CA GLY A 54 0.06 14.30 0.90
C GLY A 54 1.05 14.18 -0.25
N ALA A 55 0.92 13.19 -1.11
CA ALA A 55 1.87 12.98 -2.20
C ALA A 55 1.97 14.20 -3.17
N PRO A 56 0.88 14.73 -3.73
CA PRO A 56 0.95 15.92 -4.58
C PRO A 56 1.29 17.19 -3.79
N LEU A 57 0.73 17.36 -2.59
CA LEU A 57 0.95 18.55 -1.77
C LEU A 57 2.42 18.70 -1.38
N MET A 58 3.04 17.61 -0.93
CA MET A 58 4.43 17.61 -0.47
C MET A 58 5.43 17.72 -1.62
N SER A 59 5.14 17.12 -2.78
CA SER A 59 5.99 17.30 -3.96
C SER A 59 6.04 18.76 -4.42
N MET A 60 4.96 19.52 -4.29
CA MET A 60 4.93 20.96 -4.63
C MET A 60 5.65 21.83 -3.60
N THR A 61 5.47 21.55 -2.31
CA THR A 61 6.02 22.40 -1.23
C THR A 61 7.52 22.20 -1.03
N THR A 62 8.08 21.04 -1.38
CA THR A 62 9.48 20.72 -1.15
C THR A 62 10.42 21.07 -2.29
N LEU A 63 9.92 21.54 -3.43
CA LEU A 63 10.74 21.95 -4.60
C LEU A 63 11.85 22.96 -4.27
N LYS A 64 11.63 23.82 -3.28
CA LYS A 64 12.57 24.89 -2.88
C LYS A 64 13.43 24.52 -1.67
N LEU A 65 13.17 23.38 -1.01
CA LEU A 65 13.88 23.00 0.21
C LEU A 65 15.09 22.10 -0.11
N PRO A 66 16.20 22.23 0.62
CA PRO A 66 17.27 21.24 0.56
C PRO A 66 16.72 19.85 0.93
N ARG A 67 17.04 18.83 0.11
CA ARG A 67 16.48 17.48 0.23
C ARG A 67 16.61 16.90 1.65
N LYS A 68 17.78 17.07 2.27
CA LYS A 68 18.04 16.65 3.65
C LYS A 68 17.09 17.30 4.65
N THR A 69 16.91 18.63 4.54
CA THR A 69 16.03 19.40 5.43
C THR A 69 14.57 18.96 5.28
N ALA A 70 14.11 18.71 4.04
CA ALA A 70 12.76 18.23 3.80
C ALA A 70 12.53 16.81 4.37
N LEU A 71 13.47 15.86 4.16
CA LEU A 71 13.38 14.51 4.71
C LEU A 71 13.31 14.53 6.25
N ILE A 72 14.13 15.35 6.90
CA ILE A 72 14.10 15.47 8.37
C ILE A 72 12.83 16.18 8.83
N GLY A 73 12.40 17.23 8.14
CA GLY A 73 11.15 17.93 8.45
C GLY A 73 9.95 17.01 8.43
N PHE A 74 9.84 16.13 7.43
CA PHE A 74 8.77 15.12 7.39
C PHE A 74 8.83 14.14 8.55
N GLN A 75 10.03 13.68 8.91
CA GLN A 75 10.17 12.78 10.06
C GLN A 75 9.79 13.48 11.37
N LEU A 76 10.14 14.75 11.55
CA LEU A 76 9.77 15.52 12.74
C LEU A 76 8.24 15.71 12.83
N VAL A 77 7.56 16.02 11.73
CA VAL A 77 6.10 16.11 11.68
C VAL A 77 5.48 14.76 11.99
N PHE A 78 6.02 13.67 11.42
CA PHE A 78 5.55 12.31 11.68
C PHE A 78 5.71 11.91 13.15
N ILE A 79 6.86 12.20 13.77
CA ILE A 79 7.13 11.99 15.19
C ILE A 79 6.14 12.78 16.03
N ALA A 80 5.97 14.08 15.77
CA ALA A 80 5.08 14.95 16.52
C ALA A 80 3.63 14.45 16.45
N ALA A 81 3.18 13.97 15.29
CA ALA A 81 1.85 13.40 15.11
C ALA A 81 1.68 12.10 15.94
N HIS A 82 2.68 11.23 15.99
CA HIS A 82 2.62 9.99 16.78
C HIS A 82 2.68 10.25 18.28
N VAL A 83 3.53 11.18 18.71
CA VAL A 83 3.58 11.63 20.13
C VAL A 83 2.25 12.25 20.52
N GLY A 84 1.68 13.13 19.70
CA GLY A 84 0.38 13.73 19.93
C GLY A 84 -0.73 12.67 20.04
N ALA A 85 -0.77 11.71 19.13
CA ALA A 85 -1.71 10.61 19.13
C ALA A 85 -1.63 9.76 20.41
N ALA A 86 -0.41 9.54 20.93
CA ALA A 86 -0.20 8.77 22.15
C ALA A 86 -0.56 9.54 23.43
N LEU A 87 -0.40 10.87 23.44
CA LEU A 87 -0.66 11.72 24.61
C LEU A 87 -2.13 12.08 24.81
N VAL A 88 -2.89 12.23 23.72
CA VAL A 88 -4.28 12.70 23.76
C VAL A 88 -5.23 11.59 23.33
N PRO A 89 -5.87 10.88 24.30
CA PRO A 89 -6.78 9.77 24.02
C PRO A 89 -8.17 10.28 23.58
N SER A 90 -8.20 11.03 22.47
CA SER A 90 -9.42 11.55 21.86
C SER A 90 -9.50 11.07 20.42
N PHE A 91 -10.65 10.50 20.02
CA PHE A 91 -10.84 9.94 18.68
C PHE A 91 -10.64 10.99 17.58
N GLY A 92 -11.24 12.18 17.72
CA GLY A 92 -11.09 13.25 16.72
C GLY A 92 -9.65 13.73 16.59
N PHE A 93 -8.94 13.84 17.72
CA PHE A 93 -7.52 14.19 17.72
C PHE A 93 -6.66 13.08 17.08
N LEU A 94 -6.96 11.83 17.37
CA LEU A 94 -6.27 10.67 16.76
C LEU A 94 -6.49 10.62 15.25
N LEU A 95 -7.70 10.91 14.73
CA LEU A 95 -7.97 11.06 13.30
C LEU A 95 -7.11 12.15 12.67
N LEU A 96 -7.02 13.31 13.30
CA LEU A 96 -6.20 14.43 12.82
C LEU A 96 -4.72 14.05 12.77
N MET A 97 -4.22 13.40 13.83
CA MET A 97 -2.82 12.96 13.89
C MET A 97 -2.52 11.87 12.84
N ARG A 98 -3.47 10.98 12.57
CA ARG A 98 -3.37 9.98 11.50
C ARG A 98 -3.26 10.63 10.12
N LEU A 99 -4.11 11.62 9.84
CA LEU A 99 -4.07 12.38 8.59
C LEU A 99 -2.72 13.12 8.44
N LEU A 100 -2.29 13.82 9.49
CA LEU A 100 -1.03 14.59 9.49
C LEU A 100 0.20 13.69 9.29
N SER A 101 0.26 12.57 10.01
CA SER A 101 1.34 11.59 9.87
C SER A 101 1.40 11.00 8.47
N ALA A 102 0.26 10.71 7.85
CA ALA A 102 0.20 10.19 6.49
C ALA A 102 0.68 11.20 5.44
N VAL A 103 0.31 12.48 5.59
CA VAL A 103 0.81 13.56 4.71
C VAL A 103 2.34 13.67 4.80
N ALA A 104 2.89 13.60 6.02
CA ALA A 104 4.33 13.62 6.23
C ALA A 104 5.02 12.38 5.64
N TYR A 105 4.42 11.20 5.81
CA TYR A 105 4.93 9.95 5.26
C TYR A 105 4.95 9.96 3.73
N ALA A 106 3.89 10.46 3.08
CA ALA A 106 3.84 10.59 1.61
C ALA A 106 4.99 11.46 1.07
N GLY A 107 5.26 12.59 1.73
CA GLY A 107 6.38 13.45 1.38
C GLY A 107 7.74 12.79 1.60
N PHE A 108 7.91 12.11 2.72
CA PHE A 108 9.12 11.35 3.02
C PHE A 108 9.37 10.25 1.98
N TRP A 109 8.35 9.42 1.69
CA TRP A 109 8.41 8.33 0.71
C TRP A 109 8.92 8.81 -0.65
N SER A 110 8.30 9.86 -1.19
CA SER A 110 8.67 10.41 -2.50
C SER A 110 10.12 10.88 -2.53
N LEU A 111 10.55 11.64 -1.51
CA LEU A 111 11.93 12.14 -1.43
C LEU A 111 12.95 11.05 -1.13
N ALA A 112 12.60 10.04 -0.36
CA ALA A 112 13.49 8.92 -0.05
C ALA A 112 13.85 8.12 -1.31
N LEU A 113 12.88 7.87 -2.20
CA LEU A 113 13.13 7.21 -3.48
C LEU A 113 14.03 8.03 -4.39
N VAL A 114 13.77 9.35 -4.51
CA VAL A 114 14.62 10.27 -5.28
C VAL A 114 16.03 10.35 -4.69
N ALA A 115 16.15 10.37 -3.36
CA ALA A 115 17.45 10.34 -2.70
C ALA A 115 18.22 9.04 -2.98
N ALA A 116 17.54 7.88 -2.90
CA ALA A 116 18.15 6.58 -3.16
C ALA A 116 18.72 6.48 -4.59
N VAL A 117 17.94 6.92 -5.59
CA VAL A 117 18.36 6.95 -7.00
C VAL A 117 19.56 7.87 -7.22
N SER A 118 19.59 9.04 -6.55
CA SER A 118 20.68 10.02 -6.72
C SER A 118 22.01 9.64 -6.05
N LEU A 119 22.02 8.62 -5.20
CA LEU A 119 23.19 8.16 -4.45
C LEU A 119 23.94 7.01 -5.14
N VAL A 120 23.47 6.54 -6.29
CA VAL A 120 24.04 5.39 -7.02
C VAL A 120 24.13 5.66 -8.52
N ASP A 121 25.01 4.89 -9.18
CA ASP A 121 25.14 4.90 -10.64
C ASP A 121 23.86 4.37 -11.32
N ALA A 122 23.65 4.71 -12.60
CA ALA A 122 22.43 4.40 -13.34
C ALA A 122 22.10 2.88 -13.38
N ASP A 123 23.12 2.03 -13.46
CA ASP A 123 23.00 0.56 -13.46
C ASP A 123 22.48 -0.03 -12.13
N LYS A 124 22.59 0.73 -11.02
CA LYS A 124 22.22 0.30 -9.67
C LYS A 124 20.93 0.93 -9.12
N GLN A 125 20.31 1.86 -9.88
CA GLN A 125 19.15 2.62 -9.41
C GLN A 125 17.96 1.73 -9.06
N GLY A 126 17.62 0.75 -9.92
CA GLY A 126 16.54 -0.19 -9.63
C GLY A 126 16.77 -1.00 -8.35
N ARG A 127 18.01 -1.42 -8.10
CA ARG A 127 18.37 -2.12 -6.86
C ARG A 127 18.27 -1.20 -5.63
N ALA A 128 18.64 0.06 -5.75
CA ALA A 128 18.52 1.03 -4.66
C ALA A 128 17.06 1.26 -4.26
N VAL A 129 16.18 1.46 -5.25
CA VAL A 129 14.73 1.58 -5.05
C VAL A 129 14.15 0.33 -4.40
N SER A 130 14.53 -0.87 -4.88
CA SER A 130 14.07 -2.14 -4.30
C SER A 130 14.48 -2.30 -2.84
N VAL A 131 15.69 -1.90 -2.45
CA VAL A 131 16.12 -1.92 -1.05
C VAL A 131 15.29 -0.98 -0.20
N VAL A 132 15.01 0.24 -0.65
CA VAL A 132 14.16 1.18 0.10
C VAL A 132 12.75 0.64 0.28
N ILE A 133 12.14 0.12 -0.78
CA ILE A 133 10.79 -0.44 -0.75
C ILE A 133 10.71 -1.72 0.12
N SER A 134 11.78 -2.51 0.19
CA SER A 134 11.81 -3.71 1.05
C SER A 134 11.59 -3.39 2.54
N GLY A 135 11.84 -2.14 2.96
CA GLY A 135 11.49 -1.66 4.29
C GLY A 135 10.01 -1.85 4.63
N LEU A 136 9.11 -1.77 3.63
CA LEU A 136 7.69 -2.02 3.83
C LEU A 136 7.38 -3.50 4.15
N SER A 137 8.12 -4.42 3.51
CA SER A 137 8.01 -5.85 3.85
C SER A 137 8.46 -6.15 5.27
N VAL A 138 9.54 -5.49 5.73
CA VAL A 138 9.99 -5.61 7.13
C VAL A 138 8.94 -5.02 8.08
N ALA A 139 8.34 -3.88 7.73
CA ALA A 139 7.25 -3.29 8.50
C ALA A 139 6.07 -4.25 8.67
N THR A 140 5.69 -4.96 7.62
CA THR A 140 4.56 -5.93 7.66
C THR A 140 4.90 -7.17 8.48
N ILE A 141 6.12 -7.70 8.35
CA ILE A 141 6.52 -8.96 9.01
C ILE A 141 6.86 -8.74 10.49
N VAL A 142 7.50 -7.64 10.84
CA VAL A 142 8.01 -7.36 12.19
C VAL A 142 7.26 -6.23 12.88
N GLY A 143 6.98 -5.15 12.14
CA GLY A 143 6.39 -3.93 12.71
C GLY A 143 4.94 -4.13 13.15
N VAL A 144 4.12 -4.78 12.34
CA VAL A 144 2.71 -5.04 12.67
C VAL A 144 2.57 -5.92 13.91
N PRO A 145 3.21 -7.09 13.96
CA PRO A 145 3.16 -7.94 15.16
C PRO A 145 3.78 -7.27 16.38
N GLY A 146 4.89 -6.57 16.21
CA GLY A 146 5.54 -5.83 17.29
C GLY A 146 4.65 -4.74 17.89
N GLY A 147 3.98 -3.96 17.04
CA GLY A 147 3.00 -2.96 17.46
C GLY A 147 1.81 -3.59 18.20
N THR A 148 1.32 -4.75 17.72
CA THR A 148 0.24 -5.49 18.35
C THR A 148 0.64 -6.02 19.74
N LEU A 149 1.83 -6.60 19.87
CA LEU A 149 2.36 -7.06 21.15
C LEU A 149 2.49 -5.92 22.15
N LEU A 150 3.04 -4.78 21.75
CA LEU A 150 3.14 -3.60 22.62
C LEU A 150 1.78 -3.11 23.07
N ALA A 151 0.81 -3.06 22.15
CA ALA A 151 -0.56 -2.62 22.46
C ALA A 151 -1.25 -3.57 23.44
N GLN A 152 -1.04 -4.87 23.34
CA GLN A 152 -1.63 -5.86 24.24
C GLN A 152 -1.07 -5.80 25.66
N HIS A 153 0.25 -5.54 25.83
CA HIS A 153 0.90 -5.58 27.15
C HIS A 153 0.89 -4.24 27.88
N ALA A 154 0.92 -3.12 27.15
CA ALA A 154 1.12 -1.80 27.74
C ALA A 154 0.17 -0.72 27.16
N GLY A 155 -0.90 -1.15 26.50
CA GLY A 155 -1.89 -0.27 25.88
C GLY A 155 -1.51 0.21 24.48
N TRP A 156 -2.50 0.57 23.70
CA TRP A 156 -2.33 0.95 22.28
C TRP A 156 -1.39 2.15 22.06
N GLN A 157 -1.30 3.06 23.04
CA GLN A 157 -0.41 4.23 22.99
C GLN A 157 1.05 3.84 22.85
N THR A 158 1.46 2.69 23.43
CA THR A 158 2.86 2.22 23.36
C THR A 158 3.29 1.87 21.95
N ALA A 159 2.40 1.40 21.09
CA ALA A 159 2.68 1.18 19.69
C ALA A 159 3.00 2.51 18.96
N PHE A 160 2.27 3.59 19.27
CA PHE A 160 2.56 4.92 18.71
C PHE A 160 3.88 5.50 19.24
N TRP A 161 4.16 5.31 20.53
CA TRP A 161 5.46 5.69 21.12
C TRP A 161 6.62 4.93 20.49
N ALA A 162 6.48 3.63 20.25
CA ALA A 162 7.51 2.83 19.60
C ALA A 162 7.80 3.31 18.18
N VAL A 163 6.77 3.60 17.39
CA VAL A 163 6.91 4.16 16.05
C VAL A 163 7.56 5.55 16.08
N ALA A 164 7.19 6.41 17.03
CA ALA A 164 7.83 7.71 17.21
C ALA A 164 9.31 7.57 17.55
N ALA A 165 9.66 6.68 18.48
CA ALA A 165 11.05 6.42 18.87
C ALA A 165 11.87 5.83 17.71
N MET A 166 11.35 4.85 16.98
CA MET A 166 12.03 4.29 15.79
C MET A 166 12.25 5.37 14.73
N THR A 167 11.24 6.21 14.48
CA THR A 167 11.36 7.31 13.51
C THR A 167 12.38 8.36 14.00
N ALA A 168 12.43 8.67 15.29
CA ALA A 168 13.41 9.59 15.86
C ALA A 168 14.85 9.06 15.71
N LEU A 169 15.06 7.77 15.99
CA LEU A 169 16.37 7.13 15.82
C LEU A 169 16.82 7.18 14.35
N THR A 170 15.91 6.87 13.42
CA THR A 170 16.22 6.93 11.99
C THR A 170 16.41 8.36 11.49
N ALA A 171 15.69 9.35 12.06
CA ALA A 171 15.86 10.76 11.73
C ALA A 171 17.27 11.28 12.12
N VAL A 172 17.72 10.92 13.32
CA VAL A 172 19.09 11.24 13.78
C VAL A 172 20.13 10.57 12.87
N ALA A 173 19.91 9.31 12.51
CA ALA A 173 20.85 8.60 11.64
C ALA A 173 20.88 9.21 10.21
N VAL A 174 19.73 9.63 9.63
CA VAL A 174 19.68 10.37 8.37
C VAL A 174 20.36 11.73 8.50
N LEU A 175 20.17 12.43 9.62
CA LEU A 175 20.81 13.70 9.87
C LEU A 175 22.34 13.60 9.86
N ILE A 176 22.89 12.51 10.38
CA ILE A 176 24.34 12.27 10.43
C ILE A 176 24.86 11.77 9.07
N ALA A 177 24.20 10.76 8.49
CA ALA A 177 24.74 10.01 7.37
C ALA A 177 24.44 10.63 5.98
N LEU A 178 23.36 11.42 5.84
CA LEU A 178 23.01 12.00 4.55
C LEU A 178 23.81 13.27 4.30
N PRO A 179 24.65 13.33 3.24
CA PRO A 179 25.38 14.54 2.91
C PRO A 179 24.41 15.69 2.55
N GLY A 180 24.77 16.89 2.97
CA GLY A 180 24.04 18.10 2.62
C GLY A 180 24.22 18.40 1.12
N SER A 181 23.41 17.81 0.26
CA SER A 181 23.37 18.17 -1.15
C SER A 181 22.39 19.32 -1.35
N ARG A 182 22.83 20.42 -1.98
CA ARG A 182 21.92 21.37 -2.62
C ARG A 182 21.20 20.58 -3.71
N GLY A 183 19.87 20.45 -3.56
CA GLY A 183 19.06 19.74 -4.55
C GLY A 183 19.34 20.31 -5.93
N THR A 184 19.94 19.53 -6.80
CA THR A 184 19.80 19.75 -8.22
C THR A 184 18.33 19.50 -8.50
N ALA A 185 17.58 20.56 -8.74
CA ALA A 185 16.21 20.49 -9.21
C ALA A 185 16.26 19.61 -10.47
N THR A 186 15.77 18.40 -10.39
CA THR A 186 15.44 17.62 -11.57
C THR A 186 14.50 18.48 -12.38
N ALA A 187 14.78 18.67 -13.67
CA ALA A 187 13.94 19.48 -14.55
C ALA A 187 12.47 19.10 -14.30
N PRO A 188 11.58 20.08 -14.12
CA PRO A 188 10.18 19.77 -13.84
C PRO A 188 9.66 18.87 -14.95
N PRO A 189 8.97 17.76 -14.59
CA PRO A 189 8.37 16.90 -15.58
C PRO A 189 7.52 17.75 -16.53
N ARG A 190 7.50 17.43 -17.80
CA ARG A 190 6.66 18.16 -18.77
C ARG A 190 5.20 17.82 -18.48
N LEU A 191 4.63 18.53 -17.49
CA LEU A 191 3.26 18.34 -16.98
C LEU A 191 2.23 18.17 -18.09
N ALA A 192 2.36 18.92 -19.19
CA ALA A 192 1.44 18.83 -20.32
C ALA A 192 1.46 17.45 -21.00
N THR A 193 2.63 16.82 -21.13
CA THR A 193 2.77 15.49 -21.74
C THR A 193 2.27 14.41 -20.77
N GLU A 194 2.59 14.54 -19.50
CA GLU A 194 2.15 13.60 -18.46
C GLU A 194 0.63 13.67 -18.24
N LEU A 195 0.03 14.84 -18.24
CA LEU A 195 -1.43 15.02 -18.18
C LEU A 195 -2.15 14.46 -19.40
N ARG A 196 -1.51 14.47 -20.58
CA ARG A 196 -2.11 13.91 -21.79
C ARG A 196 -2.22 12.38 -21.70
N SER A 197 -1.27 11.70 -21.06
CA SER A 197 -1.32 10.25 -20.85
C SER A 197 -2.49 9.84 -19.95
N LEU A 198 -2.89 10.67 -18.98
CA LEU A 198 -4.04 10.44 -18.10
C LEU A 198 -5.40 10.46 -18.84
N LYS A 199 -5.46 10.94 -20.10
CA LYS A 199 -6.69 10.91 -20.90
C LYS A 199 -7.01 9.54 -21.47
N GLN A 200 -6.12 8.55 -21.35
CA GLN A 200 -6.34 7.21 -21.87
C GLN A 200 -7.34 6.42 -21.00
N PRO A 201 -8.52 5.97 -21.52
CA PRO A 201 -9.50 5.22 -20.74
C PRO A 201 -8.95 3.93 -20.13
N ARG A 202 -8.04 3.25 -20.84
CA ARG A 202 -7.37 2.02 -20.37
C ARG A 202 -6.59 2.23 -19.09
N LEU A 203 -5.99 3.41 -18.92
CA LEU A 203 -5.24 3.76 -17.73
C LEU A 203 -6.15 3.87 -16.50
N TRP A 204 -7.34 4.44 -16.66
CA TRP A 204 -8.33 4.53 -15.58
C TRP A 204 -8.87 3.16 -15.17
N VAL A 205 -9.02 2.22 -16.12
CA VAL A 205 -9.37 0.83 -15.81
C VAL A 205 -8.23 0.15 -15.02
N ALA A 206 -6.97 0.39 -15.39
CA ALA A 206 -5.83 -0.12 -14.64
C ALA A 206 -5.73 0.48 -13.22
N TYR A 207 -6.04 1.76 -13.04
CA TYR A 207 -6.13 2.40 -11.71
C TYR A 207 -7.30 1.85 -10.90
N CYS A 208 -8.45 1.60 -11.52
CA CYS A 208 -9.58 0.93 -10.88
C CYS A 208 -9.17 -0.48 -10.40
N THR A 209 -8.43 -1.23 -11.21
CA THR A 209 -7.85 -2.52 -10.85
C THR A 209 -6.93 -2.40 -9.63
N ALA A 210 -6.06 -1.39 -9.58
CA ALA A 210 -5.19 -1.11 -8.43
C ALA A 210 -6.00 -0.80 -7.16
N THR A 211 -7.02 0.06 -7.28
CA THR A 211 -7.95 0.39 -6.19
C THR A 211 -8.63 -0.86 -5.64
N LEU A 212 -9.20 -1.68 -6.51
CA LEU A 212 -9.93 -2.89 -6.12
C LEU A 212 -9.02 -3.95 -5.49
N THR A 213 -7.74 -4.02 -5.91
CA THR A 213 -6.73 -4.89 -5.29
C THR A 213 -6.57 -4.58 -3.80
N MET A 214 -6.32 -3.31 -3.47
CA MET A 214 -6.15 -2.92 -2.07
C MET A 214 -7.46 -2.90 -1.31
N ALA A 215 -8.58 -2.56 -1.95
CA ALA A 215 -9.89 -2.62 -1.33
C ALA A 215 -10.23 -4.06 -0.89
N ALA A 216 -9.97 -5.06 -1.71
CA ALA A 216 -10.21 -6.46 -1.37
C ALA A 216 -9.41 -6.87 -0.12
N ASN A 217 -8.13 -6.51 -0.05
CA ASN A 217 -7.29 -6.83 1.11
C ASN A 217 -7.73 -6.09 2.37
N PHE A 218 -7.83 -4.77 2.29
CA PHE A 218 -8.08 -3.94 3.47
C PHE A 218 -9.50 -4.05 4.01
N ALA A 219 -10.45 -4.56 3.23
CA ALA A 219 -11.76 -4.94 3.74
C ALA A 219 -11.66 -5.97 4.88
N ILE A 220 -10.72 -6.90 4.78
CA ILE A 220 -10.47 -7.95 5.77
C ILE A 220 -9.36 -7.53 6.74
N PHE A 221 -8.21 -7.11 6.18
CA PHE A 221 -7.00 -6.84 6.94
C PHE A 221 -7.17 -5.77 8.02
N SER A 222 -7.97 -4.74 7.76
CA SER A 222 -8.22 -3.67 8.75
C SER A 222 -8.85 -4.18 10.05
N TYR A 223 -9.62 -5.25 9.96
CA TYR A 223 -10.33 -5.85 11.09
C TYR A 223 -9.78 -7.23 11.47
N LEU A 224 -8.63 -7.62 10.90
CA LEU A 224 -8.08 -8.96 11.06
C LEU A 224 -7.81 -9.30 12.53
N GLY A 225 -7.28 -8.36 13.31
CA GLY A 225 -7.08 -8.57 14.75
C GLY A 225 -8.38 -8.94 15.46
N ALA A 226 -9.46 -8.20 15.22
CA ALA A 226 -10.77 -8.48 15.79
C ALA A 226 -11.37 -9.81 15.30
N ILE A 227 -11.17 -10.16 14.02
CA ILE A 227 -11.62 -11.46 13.48
C ILE A 227 -10.91 -12.60 14.22
N LEU A 228 -9.61 -12.48 14.44
CA LEU A 228 -8.81 -13.51 15.12
C LEU A 228 -9.19 -13.65 16.61
N GLU A 229 -9.50 -12.56 17.30
CA GLU A 229 -9.89 -12.57 18.72
C GLU A 229 -11.36 -12.95 18.90
N ASP A 230 -12.29 -12.23 18.28
CA ASP A 230 -13.71 -12.29 18.59
C ASP A 230 -14.46 -13.40 17.82
N VAL A 231 -14.00 -13.75 16.58
CA VAL A 231 -14.66 -14.77 15.74
C VAL A 231 -13.94 -16.11 15.82
N THR A 232 -12.60 -16.08 15.67
CA THR A 232 -11.79 -17.30 15.68
C THR A 232 -11.56 -17.80 17.11
N GLY A 233 -11.66 -16.92 18.11
CA GLY A 233 -11.43 -17.25 19.52
C GLY A 233 -9.96 -17.54 19.84
N LEU A 234 -9.02 -17.01 19.06
CA LEU A 234 -7.60 -17.13 19.37
C LEU A 234 -7.27 -16.31 20.61
N SER A 235 -6.39 -16.84 21.45
CA SER A 235 -5.83 -16.08 22.53
C SER A 235 -5.09 -14.86 21.99
N THR A 236 -5.21 -13.70 22.68
CA THR A 236 -4.57 -12.44 22.29
C THR A 236 -3.09 -12.59 21.99
N GLY A 237 -2.38 -13.45 22.74
CA GLY A 237 -0.94 -13.72 22.51
C GLY A 237 -0.61 -14.44 21.20
N LEU A 238 -1.57 -15.11 20.54
CA LEU A 238 -1.36 -15.76 19.24
C LEU A 238 -1.63 -14.84 18.05
N VAL A 239 -2.40 -13.77 18.24
CA VAL A 239 -2.73 -12.81 17.16
C VAL A 239 -1.47 -12.23 16.50
N PRO A 240 -0.45 -11.76 17.23
CA PRO A 240 0.79 -11.28 16.61
C PRO A 240 1.48 -12.33 15.75
N LEU A 241 1.48 -13.60 16.17
CA LEU A 241 2.08 -14.70 15.40
C LEU A 241 1.35 -14.91 14.06
N VAL A 242 0.02 -14.84 14.06
CA VAL A 242 -0.78 -14.96 12.82
C VAL A 242 -0.51 -13.79 11.89
N LEU A 243 -0.31 -12.58 12.42
CA LEU A 243 0.08 -11.39 11.64
C LEU A 243 1.51 -11.53 11.05
N VAL A 244 2.46 -12.16 11.77
CA VAL A 244 3.77 -12.55 11.17
C VAL A 244 3.54 -13.48 9.98
N LEU A 245 2.71 -14.50 10.15
CA LEU A 245 2.44 -15.49 9.10
C LEU A 245 1.77 -14.85 7.87
N PHE A 246 0.87 -13.87 8.06
CA PHE A 246 0.38 -13.03 6.95
C PHE A 246 1.52 -12.33 6.21
N GLY A 247 2.45 -11.70 6.95
CA GLY A 247 3.61 -11.03 6.37
C GLY A 247 4.54 -11.99 5.62
N VAL A 248 4.76 -13.20 6.14
CA VAL A 248 5.53 -14.26 5.47
C VAL A 248 4.82 -14.67 4.17
N GLY A 249 3.51 -14.89 4.21
CA GLY A 249 2.69 -15.15 3.03
C GLY A 249 2.85 -14.04 1.99
N ALA A 250 2.74 -12.78 2.42
CA ALA A 250 2.91 -11.61 1.57
C ALA A 250 4.29 -11.57 0.88
N PHE A 251 5.36 -11.86 1.61
CA PHE A 251 6.72 -11.91 1.06
C PHE A 251 6.89 -13.03 0.01
N ILE A 252 6.36 -14.23 0.31
CA ILE A 252 6.37 -15.36 -0.63
C ILE A 252 5.58 -14.99 -1.89
N GLY A 253 4.37 -14.46 -1.72
CA GLY A 253 3.50 -14.03 -2.79
C GLY A 253 4.16 -12.99 -3.69
N LEU A 254 4.73 -11.94 -3.10
CA LEU A 254 5.44 -10.88 -3.83
C LEU A 254 6.61 -11.43 -4.65
N THR A 255 7.37 -12.37 -4.08
CA THR A 255 8.52 -12.99 -4.73
C THR A 255 8.12 -13.86 -5.93
N ILE A 256 7.08 -14.68 -5.77
CA ILE A 256 6.54 -15.53 -6.85
C ILE A 256 5.85 -14.66 -7.90
N GLY A 257 5.01 -13.74 -7.45
CA GLY A 257 4.25 -12.83 -8.32
C GLY A 257 5.15 -11.97 -9.19
N GLY A 258 6.27 -11.46 -8.66
CA GLY A 258 7.24 -10.70 -9.43
C GLY A 258 7.79 -11.49 -10.62
N ARG A 259 8.13 -12.79 -10.42
CA ARG A 259 8.64 -13.65 -11.51
C ARG A 259 7.58 -14.00 -12.57
N VAL A 260 6.33 -14.13 -12.15
CA VAL A 260 5.21 -14.50 -13.04
C VAL A 260 4.67 -13.27 -13.77
N ALA A 261 4.71 -12.09 -13.15
CA ALA A 261 4.20 -10.85 -13.72
C ALA A 261 4.87 -10.50 -15.07
N ASP A 262 6.17 -10.78 -15.20
CA ASP A 262 6.92 -10.51 -16.44
C ASP A 262 6.48 -11.41 -17.62
N ARG A 263 5.97 -12.62 -17.33
CA ARG A 263 5.62 -13.62 -18.36
C ARG A 263 4.14 -13.65 -18.70
N ALA A 264 3.29 -13.48 -17.70
CA ALA A 264 1.85 -13.66 -17.86
C ALA A 264 1.03 -12.73 -16.94
N PRO A 265 1.12 -11.38 -17.09
CA PRO A 265 0.51 -10.42 -16.16
C PRO A 265 -1.01 -10.58 -16.07
N PHE A 266 -1.72 -10.75 -17.18
CA PHE A 266 -3.18 -10.93 -17.15
C PHE A 266 -3.63 -12.24 -16.48
N ALA A 267 -2.88 -13.33 -16.69
CA ALA A 267 -3.18 -14.60 -16.03
C ALA A 267 -2.97 -14.47 -14.52
N LEU A 268 -1.89 -13.82 -14.09
CA LEU A 268 -1.60 -13.58 -12.68
C LEU A 268 -2.66 -12.69 -12.01
N LEU A 269 -3.12 -11.64 -12.69
CA LEU A 269 -4.20 -10.78 -12.19
C LEU A 269 -5.50 -11.57 -11.97
N LEU A 270 -5.89 -12.43 -12.91
CA LEU A 270 -7.13 -13.21 -12.80
C LEU A 270 -7.01 -14.37 -11.82
N VAL A 271 -5.96 -15.20 -11.94
CA VAL A 271 -5.78 -16.39 -11.11
C VAL A 271 -5.44 -16.01 -9.67
N GLY A 272 -4.55 -15.04 -9.47
CA GLY A 272 -4.17 -14.58 -8.14
C GLY A 272 -5.34 -13.95 -7.39
N MET A 273 -6.14 -13.11 -8.08
CA MET A 273 -7.30 -12.48 -7.45
C MET A 273 -8.50 -13.43 -7.32
N GLY A 274 -8.65 -14.37 -8.24
CA GLY A 274 -9.58 -15.49 -8.10
C GLY A 274 -9.24 -16.35 -6.87
N GLY A 275 -7.95 -16.66 -6.68
CA GLY A 275 -7.44 -17.33 -5.47
C GLY A 275 -7.74 -16.54 -4.20
N PHE A 276 -7.53 -15.21 -4.21
CA PHE A 276 -7.91 -14.35 -3.10
C PHE A 276 -9.41 -14.38 -2.81
N ALA A 277 -10.26 -14.34 -3.85
CA ALA A 277 -11.71 -14.43 -3.67
C ALA A 277 -12.12 -15.75 -3.00
N VAL A 278 -11.54 -16.88 -3.42
CA VAL A 278 -11.76 -18.18 -2.79
C VAL A 278 -11.31 -18.18 -1.33
N VAL A 279 -10.13 -17.63 -1.04
CA VAL A 279 -9.60 -17.50 0.33
C VAL A 279 -10.52 -16.63 1.19
N ALA A 280 -11.01 -15.51 0.66
CA ALA A 280 -11.92 -14.62 1.37
C ALA A 280 -13.27 -15.29 1.68
N VAL A 281 -13.85 -16.01 0.71
CA VAL A 281 -15.09 -16.79 0.92
C VAL A 281 -14.86 -17.89 1.95
N ALA A 282 -13.76 -18.63 1.84
CA ALA A 282 -13.42 -19.69 2.79
C ALA A 282 -13.22 -19.11 4.20
N LEU A 283 -12.59 -17.91 4.33
CA LEU A 283 -12.44 -17.23 5.60
C LEU A 283 -13.81 -16.79 6.16
N ALA A 284 -14.73 -16.28 5.33
CA ALA A 284 -16.07 -15.92 5.77
C ALA A 284 -16.85 -17.11 6.34
N MET A 285 -16.62 -18.30 5.80
CA MET A 285 -17.33 -19.53 6.20
C MET A 285 -16.64 -20.26 7.38
N ALA A 286 -15.31 -20.22 7.44
CA ALA A 286 -14.51 -21.02 8.38
C ALA A 286 -13.78 -20.17 9.44
N ALA A 287 -14.10 -18.90 9.60
CA ALA A 287 -13.43 -17.99 10.53
C ALA A 287 -13.45 -18.48 12.01
N HIS A 288 -14.41 -19.33 12.38
CA HIS A 288 -14.51 -19.95 13.71
C HIS A 288 -13.59 -21.15 13.92
N VAL A 289 -12.90 -21.61 12.85
CA VAL A 289 -11.97 -22.75 12.91
C VAL A 289 -10.54 -22.27 12.91
N ALA A 290 -9.88 -22.29 14.06
CA ALA A 290 -8.59 -21.64 14.28
C ALA A 290 -7.50 -22.03 13.26
N TRP A 291 -7.26 -23.36 13.06
CA TRP A 291 -6.23 -23.81 12.13
C TRP A 291 -6.51 -23.41 10.68
N ALA A 292 -7.79 -23.44 10.27
CA ALA A 292 -8.19 -23.05 8.92
C ALA A 292 -7.99 -21.55 8.72
N THR A 293 -8.38 -20.73 9.70
CA THR A 293 -8.17 -19.27 9.67
C THR A 293 -6.70 -18.92 9.55
N ILE A 294 -5.80 -19.59 10.29
CA ILE A 294 -4.36 -19.34 10.21
C ILE A 294 -3.85 -19.62 8.79
N VAL A 295 -4.20 -20.76 8.20
CA VAL A 295 -3.81 -21.11 6.83
C VAL A 295 -4.36 -20.09 5.82
N LEU A 296 -5.64 -19.72 5.96
CA LEU A 296 -6.30 -18.78 5.07
C LEU A 296 -5.67 -17.38 5.15
N VAL A 297 -5.23 -16.95 6.32
CA VAL A 297 -4.54 -15.66 6.51
C VAL A 297 -3.17 -15.65 5.80
N VAL A 298 -2.42 -16.75 5.84
CA VAL A 298 -1.17 -16.90 5.08
C VAL A 298 -1.44 -16.80 3.58
N LEU A 299 -2.45 -17.54 3.09
CA LEU A 299 -2.84 -17.54 1.68
C LEU A 299 -3.38 -16.17 1.24
N MET A 300 -4.09 -15.45 2.12
CA MET A 300 -4.54 -14.08 1.89
C MET A 300 -3.35 -13.15 1.62
N GLY A 301 -2.32 -13.19 2.46
CA GLY A 301 -1.09 -12.45 2.23
C GLY A 301 -0.40 -12.83 0.92
N ALA A 302 -0.26 -14.13 0.65
CA ALA A 302 0.40 -14.63 -0.54
C ALA A 302 -0.32 -14.23 -1.84
N THR A 303 -1.65 -14.34 -1.89
CA THR A 303 -2.42 -14.03 -3.08
C THR A 303 -2.44 -12.54 -3.39
N ILE A 304 -2.70 -11.68 -2.39
CA ILE A 304 -2.81 -10.23 -2.64
C ILE A 304 -1.48 -9.59 -3.02
N PHE A 305 -0.40 -9.91 -2.29
CA PHE A 305 0.91 -9.37 -2.62
C PHE A 305 1.51 -10.02 -3.87
N GLY A 306 1.09 -11.24 -4.21
CA GLY A 306 1.44 -11.90 -5.46
C GLY A 306 0.88 -11.19 -6.70
N VAL A 307 -0.31 -10.60 -6.60
CA VAL A 307 -0.93 -9.85 -7.70
C VAL A 307 -0.34 -8.46 -7.88
N THR A 308 0.17 -7.83 -6.82
CA THR A 308 0.63 -6.43 -6.83
C THR A 308 1.68 -6.11 -7.91
N PRO A 309 2.71 -6.94 -8.19
CA PRO A 309 3.66 -6.69 -9.28
C PRO A 309 2.99 -6.61 -10.66
N ALA A 310 1.99 -7.47 -10.92
CA ALA A 310 1.28 -7.46 -12.20
C ALA A 310 0.40 -6.21 -12.36
N VAL A 311 -0.20 -5.71 -11.29
CA VAL A 311 -0.94 -4.43 -11.30
C VAL A 311 -0.01 -3.28 -11.69
N ASN A 312 1.15 -3.18 -11.05
CA ASN A 312 2.15 -2.15 -11.36
C ASN A 312 2.66 -2.30 -12.81
N ALA A 313 3.07 -3.50 -13.21
CA ALA A 313 3.54 -3.78 -14.57
C ALA A 313 2.49 -3.38 -15.62
N ARG A 314 1.20 -3.63 -15.33
CA ARG A 314 0.12 -3.25 -16.24
C ARG A 314 -0.01 -1.74 -16.39
N VAL A 315 0.02 -0.98 -15.31
CA VAL A 315 -0.02 0.49 -15.36
C VAL A 315 1.16 1.04 -16.15
N PHE A 316 2.37 0.59 -15.85
CA PHE A 316 3.58 1.05 -16.55
C PHE A 316 3.60 0.65 -18.03
N SER A 317 3.03 -0.51 -18.40
CA SER A 317 2.91 -0.90 -19.81
C SER A 317 2.03 0.04 -20.66
N ILE A 318 1.09 0.75 -20.01
CA ILE A 318 0.23 1.74 -20.67
C ILE A 318 0.90 3.12 -20.70
N LEU A 319 1.63 3.46 -19.64
CA LEU A 319 2.23 4.78 -19.45
C LEU A 319 3.57 4.95 -20.21
N GLY A 320 4.32 3.86 -20.40
CA GLY A 320 5.73 3.92 -20.81
C GLY A 320 6.66 4.34 -19.65
N ASP A 321 7.97 4.12 -19.84
CA ASP A 321 8.99 4.19 -18.77
C ASP A 321 9.27 5.59 -18.20
N THR A 322 8.74 6.65 -18.79
CA THR A 322 9.10 8.04 -18.46
C THR A 322 8.03 8.83 -17.69
N ASN A 323 6.93 8.19 -17.30
CA ASN A 323 5.79 8.92 -16.72
C ASN A 323 5.77 8.87 -15.18
N THR A 324 6.35 9.88 -14.56
CA THR A 324 6.43 10.02 -13.09
C THR A 324 5.06 10.23 -12.45
N LEU A 325 4.20 11.02 -13.10
CA LEU A 325 2.85 11.31 -12.60
C LEU A 325 1.97 10.06 -12.59
N GLY A 326 2.09 9.20 -13.60
CA GLY A 326 1.36 7.95 -13.67
C GLY A 326 1.68 7.00 -12.52
N GLY A 327 2.94 6.91 -12.11
CA GLY A 327 3.36 6.16 -10.92
C GLY A 327 2.74 6.74 -9.64
N ALA A 328 2.74 8.06 -9.48
CA ALA A 328 2.13 8.72 -8.32
C ALA A 328 0.61 8.47 -8.25
N VAL A 329 -0.09 8.52 -9.39
CA VAL A 329 -1.53 8.21 -9.47
C VAL A 329 -1.79 6.73 -9.15
N THR A 330 -0.88 5.80 -9.47
CA THR A 330 -0.99 4.39 -9.08
C THR A 330 -0.98 4.24 -7.56
N VAL A 331 -0.07 4.91 -6.88
CA VAL A 331 -0.01 4.91 -5.41
C VAL A 331 -1.29 5.52 -4.83
N ALA A 332 -1.78 6.61 -5.40
CA ALA A 332 -3.05 7.20 -4.98
C ALA A 332 -4.23 6.23 -5.20
N ALA A 333 -4.27 5.50 -6.32
CA ALA A 333 -5.30 4.50 -6.60
C ALA A 333 -5.29 3.36 -5.56
N PHE A 334 -4.13 2.84 -5.19
CA PHE A 334 -4.01 1.88 -4.08
C PHE A 334 -4.59 2.44 -2.79
N ASN A 335 -4.25 3.68 -2.46
CA ASN A 335 -4.71 4.34 -1.24
C ASN A 335 -6.22 4.65 -1.25
N VAL A 336 -6.83 4.90 -2.41
CA VAL A 336 -8.30 4.99 -2.52
C VAL A 336 -8.94 3.66 -2.08
N GLY A 337 -8.38 2.52 -2.50
CA GLY A 337 -8.82 1.20 -2.05
C GLY A 337 -8.70 1.02 -0.54
N ILE A 338 -7.55 1.41 0.03
CA ILE A 338 -7.29 1.35 1.48
C ILE A 338 -8.26 2.27 2.25
N ALA A 339 -8.59 3.44 1.71
CA ALA A 339 -9.52 4.38 2.35
C ALA A 339 -10.96 3.89 2.34
N VAL A 340 -11.42 3.35 1.21
CA VAL A 340 -12.83 2.95 1.01
C VAL A 340 -13.15 1.64 1.72
N ALA A 341 -12.22 0.69 1.74
CA ALA A 341 -12.48 -0.67 2.19
C ALA A 341 -12.94 -0.76 3.67
N PRO A 342 -12.27 -0.13 4.66
CA PRO A 342 -12.71 -0.19 6.04
C PRO A 342 -14.08 0.48 6.25
N LEU A 343 -14.39 1.54 5.49
CA LEU A 343 -15.68 2.22 5.55
C LEU A 343 -16.81 1.28 5.11
N VAL A 344 -16.63 0.62 3.95
CA VAL A 344 -17.62 -0.32 3.42
C VAL A 344 -17.76 -1.54 4.34
N SER A 345 -16.65 -2.10 4.81
CA SER A 345 -16.66 -3.22 5.77
C SER A 345 -17.29 -2.81 7.11
N GLY A 346 -17.07 -1.58 7.58
CA GLY A 346 -17.69 -1.04 8.79
C GLY A 346 -19.23 -1.05 8.76
N LEU A 347 -19.83 -0.80 7.58
CA LEU A 347 -21.27 -0.85 7.40
C LEU A 347 -21.84 -2.26 7.63
N VAL A 348 -21.05 -3.29 7.32
CA VAL A 348 -21.49 -4.70 7.40
C VAL A 348 -21.26 -5.27 8.80
N ILE A 349 -20.25 -4.81 9.53
CA ILE A 349 -19.95 -5.28 10.91
C ILE A 349 -21.15 -5.13 11.84
N GLY A 350 -21.93 -4.07 11.71
CA GLY A 350 -23.15 -3.82 12.51
C GLY A 350 -24.37 -4.66 12.11
N THR A 351 -24.28 -5.50 11.07
CA THR A 351 -25.36 -6.35 10.58
C THR A 351 -25.27 -7.78 11.15
N ARG A 352 -26.20 -8.65 10.74
CA ARG A 352 -26.19 -10.09 11.08
C ARG A 352 -24.93 -10.82 10.60
N LEU A 353 -24.22 -10.28 9.60
CA LEU A 353 -22.99 -10.87 9.07
C LEU A 353 -21.77 -10.64 10.00
N GLY A 354 -21.84 -9.62 10.87
CA GLY A 354 -20.79 -9.32 11.82
C GLY A 354 -19.41 -9.13 11.18
N LEU A 355 -18.36 -9.46 11.92
CA LEU A 355 -16.96 -9.39 11.45
C LEU A 355 -16.67 -10.31 10.26
N ALA A 356 -17.32 -11.50 10.18
CA ALA A 356 -17.18 -12.39 9.03
C ALA A 356 -17.69 -11.75 7.72
N GLY A 357 -18.60 -10.78 7.82
CA GLY A 357 -19.09 -9.99 6.70
C GLY A 357 -17.99 -9.22 5.95
N THR A 358 -16.91 -8.85 6.64
CA THR A 358 -15.77 -8.15 6.02
C THR A 358 -15.09 -9.01 4.95
N ALA A 359 -15.06 -10.33 5.14
CA ALA A 359 -14.51 -11.27 4.18
C ALA A 359 -15.40 -11.42 2.93
N TRP A 360 -16.72 -11.34 3.06
CA TRP A 360 -17.63 -11.25 1.92
C TRP A 360 -17.42 -9.96 1.12
N ILE A 361 -17.19 -8.82 1.78
CA ILE A 361 -16.85 -7.56 1.11
C ILE A 361 -15.51 -7.69 0.38
N GLY A 362 -14.50 -8.30 0.99
CA GLY A 362 -13.22 -8.57 0.33
C GLY A 362 -13.38 -9.44 -0.92
N ALA A 363 -14.20 -10.51 -0.85
CA ALA A 363 -14.52 -11.35 -1.99
C ALA A 363 -15.26 -10.56 -3.11
N ALA A 364 -16.20 -9.69 -2.75
CA ALA A 364 -16.90 -8.85 -3.71
C ALA A 364 -15.97 -7.89 -4.45
N PHE A 365 -15.04 -7.24 -3.74
CA PHE A 365 -14.00 -6.41 -4.36
C PHE A 365 -13.08 -7.24 -5.26
N ALA A 366 -12.74 -8.48 -4.88
CA ALA A 366 -11.94 -9.37 -5.70
C ALA A 366 -12.63 -9.76 -7.01
N VAL A 367 -13.93 -10.03 -6.97
CA VAL A 367 -14.76 -10.29 -8.17
C VAL A 367 -14.83 -9.04 -9.05
N ALA A 368 -15.04 -7.86 -8.46
CA ALA A 368 -15.02 -6.59 -9.18
C ALA A 368 -13.66 -6.33 -9.86
N HIS A 369 -12.55 -6.65 -9.18
CA HIS A 369 -11.20 -6.60 -9.75
C HIS A 369 -11.08 -7.50 -10.99
N MET A 370 -11.55 -8.75 -10.92
CA MET A 370 -11.53 -9.65 -12.08
C MET A 370 -12.33 -9.08 -13.25
N GLY A 371 -13.49 -8.47 -12.98
CA GLY A 371 -14.28 -7.75 -13.97
C GLY A 371 -13.50 -6.60 -14.63
N SER A 372 -12.80 -5.79 -13.83
CA SER A 372 -11.97 -4.69 -14.36
C SER A 372 -10.80 -5.19 -15.21
N VAL A 373 -10.17 -6.32 -14.86
CA VAL A 373 -9.10 -6.95 -15.65
C VAL A 373 -9.65 -7.49 -16.99
N LEU A 374 -10.82 -8.10 -17.00
CA LEU A 374 -11.46 -8.57 -18.23
C LEU A 374 -11.82 -7.40 -19.17
N LEU A 375 -12.32 -6.30 -18.60
CA LEU A 375 -12.58 -5.06 -19.34
C LEU A 375 -11.29 -4.49 -19.95
N ASP A 376 -10.20 -4.41 -19.17
CA ASP A 376 -8.91 -3.94 -19.65
C ASP A 376 -8.37 -4.81 -20.79
N ARG A 377 -8.48 -6.14 -20.67
CA ARG A 377 -8.10 -7.09 -21.73
C ARG A 377 -8.92 -6.87 -23.01
N HIS A 378 -10.20 -6.62 -22.88
CA HIS A 378 -11.09 -6.34 -24.02
C HIS A 378 -10.70 -5.03 -24.73
N LEU A 379 -10.46 -3.95 -23.97
CA LEU A 379 -10.01 -2.66 -24.51
C LEU A 379 -8.63 -2.77 -25.16
N THR A 380 -7.74 -3.58 -24.62
CA THR A 380 -6.41 -3.82 -25.19
C THR A 380 -6.51 -4.47 -26.56
N ARG A 381 -7.29 -5.57 -26.69
CA ARG A 381 -7.49 -6.25 -27.96
C ARG A 381 -8.10 -5.35 -29.04
N ARG A 382 -9.07 -4.50 -28.65
CA ARG A 382 -9.66 -3.53 -29.59
C ARG A 382 -8.64 -2.49 -30.07
N HIS A 383 -7.78 -2.03 -29.19
CA HIS A 383 -6.73 -1.07 -29.53
C HIS A 383 -5.69 -1.69 -30.50
N GLU A 384 -5.24 -2.91 -30.22
CA GLU A 384 -4.30 -3.64 -31.07
C GLU A 384 -4.89 -3.93 -32.46
N ALA A 385 -6.16 -4.34 -32.53
CA ALA A 385 -6.87 -4.55 -33.79
C ALA A 385 -7.00 -3.24 -34.61
N GLY A 386 -7.30 -2.12 -33.95
CA GLY A 386 -7.39 -0.81 -34.59
C GLY A 386 -6.04 -0.32 -35.12
N THR A 387 -4.95 -0.50 -34.37
CA THR A 387 -3.59 -0.15 -34.82
C THR A 387 -3.15 -1.05 -35.98
N ALA A 388 -3.39 -2.34 -35.93
CA ALA A 388 -3.06 -3.27 -37.02
C ALA A 388 -3.82 -2.92 -38.33
N ALA A 389 -5.10 -2.54 -38.25
CA ALA A 389 -5.89 -2.10 -39.39
C ALA A 389 -5.35 -0.80 -40.02
N LEU A 390 -4.90 0.16 -39.19
CA LEU A 390 -4.30 1.40 -39.66
C LEU A 390 -2.93 1.17 -40.32
N THR A 391 -2.10 0.27 -39.80
CA THR A 391 -0.82 -0.09 -40.36
C THR A 391 -1.00 -0.80 -41.72
N ALA A 392 -1.94 -1.74 -41.82
CA ALA A 392 -2.30 -2.41 -43.07
C ALA A 392 -2.84 -1.45 -44.16
N ALA A 393 -3.59 -0.41 -43.73
CA ALA A 393 -4.10 0.62 -44.66
C ALA A 393 -3.03 1.63 -45.11
N SER A 394 -1.93 1.77 -44.35
CA SER A 394 -0.81 2.67 -44.65
C SER A 394 0.32 2.04 -45.48
N GLU A 395 0.33 0.71 -45.67
CA GLU A 395 1.26 0.06 -46.62
C GLU A 395 0.80 0.39 -48.04
N PRO A 396 1.59 1.19 -48.81
CA PRO A 396 1.25 1.46 -50.21
C PRO A 396 1.33 0.15 -50.98
N ALA A 397 0.39 -0.05 -51.90
CA ALA A 397 0.38 -1.14 -52.89
C ALA A 397 1.65 -1.02 -53.81
N ALA A 398 2.80 -1.29 -53.22
CA ALA A 398 4.07 -1.39 -53.93
C ALA A 398 4.26 -2.86 -54.25
N CYS A 399 3.57 -3.35 -55.28
CA CYS A 399 4.03 -4.40 -56.19
C CYS A 399 2.91 -4.81 -57.19
N SER A 400 2.64 -3.94 -58.18
CA SER A 400 2.06 -4.45 -59.43
C SER A 400 2.55 -3.57 -60.60
N ALA A 401 3.86 -3.57 -60.82
CA ALA A 401 4.45 -3.02 -62.03
C ALA A 401 5.80 -3.74 -62.29
N THR A 402 5.71 -4.97 -62.80
CA THR A 402 6.72 -5.61 -63.67
C THR A 402 5.98 -6.51 -64.64
#